data_b435d2ca09e88fc208ce7c6175ee946f
#
_entry.id   b435d2ca09e88fc208ce7c6175ee946f
#
_cell.length_a   1.000
_cell.length_b   1.000
_cell.length_c   1.000
_cell.angle_alpha   90.00
_cell.angle_beta   90.00
_cell.angle_gamma   90.00
#
_symmetry.space_group_name_H-M   'P 1'
#
loop_
_entity.id
_entity.type
_entity.pdbx_description
1 polymer ?
#
loop_
_entity_poly.entity_id
_entity_poly.type
_entity_poly.pdbx_seq_one_letter_code
_entity_poly.pdbx_strand_id
1 'polypeptide(L)'
;MKSFVLDAGPLVALLDGDDQFHNWAVAQFASLPPAFVTCEAVITETLYVIGHRAAKLVIPRLQPLLRRRVITFPFRFEEHSAEVLSLMDRYASVPMSFADACLVRMSELLPDATVFTTDSDFRIYRRNKRQAIPLLCPFP
;
A
#
# COMPACT_ATOMS: atom_id res chain seq x y z
N MET A 1 2.00 -9.25 -16.76
CA MET A 1 2.78 -9.45 -15.52
C MET A 1 2.05 -8.80 -14.36
N LYS A 2 1.89 -9.53 -13.25
CA LYS A 2 1.18 -9.04 -12.09
C LYS A 2 2.01 -8.01 -11.33
N SER A 3 1.39 -6.87 -10.99
CA SER A 3 1.99 -5.82 -10.16
C SER A 3 1.38 -5.86 -8.77
N PHE A 4 2.19 -5.61 -7.74
CA PHE A 4 1.70 -5.53 -6.36
C PHE A 4 1.79 -4.09 -5.89
N VAL A 5 0.63 -3.51 -5.58
CA VAL A 5 0.49 -2.15 -5.05
C VAL A 5 0.50 -2.24 -3.53
N LEU A 6 1.54 -1.72 -2.91
CA LEU A 6 1.83 -1.91 -1.48
C LEU A 6 1.16 -0.85 -0.62
N ASP A 7 0.31 -1.31 0.31
CA ASP A 7 -0.30 -0.50 1.36
C ASP A 7 0.59 -0.44 2.60
N ALA A 8 0.28 0.49 3.51
CA ALA A 8 1.04 0.69 4.74
C ALA A 8 0.99 -0.51 5.70
N GLY A 9 -0.16 -1.21 5.80
CA GLY A 9 -0.29 -2.34 6.73
C GLY A 9 0.76 -3.41 6.57
N PRO A 10 0.94 -3.99 5.38
CA PRO A 10 2.01 -4.96 5.14
C PRO A 10 3.42 -4.39 5.34
N LEU A 11 3.62 -3.11 5.02
CA LEU A 11 4.94 -2.49 5.22
C LEU A 11 5.25 -2.34 6.71
N VAL A 12 4.30 -1.86 7.52
CA VAL A 12 4.43 -1.83 8.98
C VAL A 12 4.73 -3.24 9.50
N ALA A 13 3.97 -4.23 9.04
CA ALA A 13 4.13 -5.61 9.48
C ALA A 13 5.52 -6.17 9.15
N LEU A 14 6.06 -5.82 7.98
CA LEU A 14 7.41 -6.22 7.59
C LEU A 14 8.47 -5.58 8.49
N LEU A 15 8.32 -4.29 8.79
CA LEU A 15 9.32 -3.50 9.51
C LEU A 15 9.27 -3.73 11.02
N ASP A 16 8.11 -4.05 11.58
CA ASP A 16 7.90 -4.20 13.01
C ASP A 16 7.63 -5.67 13.35
N GLY A 17 8.63 -6.32 13.99
CA GLY A 17 8.53 -7.73 14.37
C GLY A 17 7.42 -8.03 15.39
N ASP A 18 6.89 -7.03 16.07
CA ASP A 18 5.79 -7.18 17.03
C ASP A 18 4.41 -7.06 16.40
N ASP A 19 4.32 -6.71 15.11
CA ASP A 19 3.04 -6.62 14.42
C ASP A 19 2.41 -8.01 14.26
N GLN A 20 1.07 -8.09 14.44
CA GLN A 20 0.35 -9.36 14.37
C GLN A 20 0.51 -10.07 13.01
N PHE A 21 0.73 -9.32 11.94
CA PHE A 21 0.89 -9.86 10.59
C PHE A 21 2.35 -9.95 10.14
N HIS A 22 3.30 -9.80 11.06
CA HIS A 22 4.72 -9.78 10.71
C HIS A 22 5.14 -11.03 9.92
N ASN A 23 4.84 -12.21 10.44
CA ASN A 23 5.27 -13.46 9.79
C ASN A 23 4.61 -13.64 8.41
N TRP A 24 3.34 -13.27 8.29
CA TRP A 24 2.64 -13.31 7.02
C TRP A 24 3.29 -12.35 6.01
N ALA A 25 3.57 -11.11 6.41
CA ALA A 25 4.20 -10.12 5.53
C ALA A 25 5.58 -10.57 5.07
N VAL A 26 6.41 -11.05 6.00
CA VAL A 26 7.76 -11.57 5.66
C VAL A 26 7.65 -12.67 4.60
N ALA A 27 6.73 -13.61 4.76
CA ALA A 27 6.53 -14.70 3.80
C ALA A 27 6.11 -14.17 2.42
N GLN A 28 5.22 -13.19 2.37
CA GLN A 28 4.77 -12.60 1.10
C GLN A 28 5.91 -11.86 0.39
N PHE A 29 6.64 -11.01 1.11
CA PHE A 29 7.77 -10.28 0.51
C PHE A 29 8.86 -11.22 0.01
N ALA A 30 9.07 -12.35 0.69
CA ALA A 30 10.08 -13.32 0.29
C ALA A 30 9.68 -14.13 -0.94
N SER A 31 8.39 -14.39 -1.14
CA SER A 31 7.89 -15.30 -2.19
C SER A 31 7.45 -14.60 -3.46
N LEU A 32 7.18 -13.29 -3.41
CA LEU A 32 6.67 -12.55 -4.57
C LEU A 32 7.80 -11.81 -5.28
N PRO A 33 7.69 -11.65 -6.61
CA PRO A 33 8.71 -10.93 -7.36
C PRO A 33 8.69 -9.43 -7.05
N PRO A 34 9.85 -8.77 -6.96
CA PRO A 34 9.90 -7.32 -6.94
C PRO A 34 9.62 -6.75 -8.35
N ALA A 35 9.30 -5.47 -8.52
CA ALA A 35 9.21 -4.50 -7.46
C ALA A 35 7.76 -4.37 -6.97
N PHE A 36 7.63 -4.11 -5.67
CA PHE A 36 6.37 -3.64 -5.12
C PHE A 36 6.28 -2.14 -5.40
N VAL A 37 5.13 -1.66 -5.86
CA VAL A 37 4.94 -0.25 -6.19
C VAL A 37 4.06 0.41 -5.14
N THR A 38 4.38 1.66 -4.78
CA THR A 38 3.62 2.38 -3.77
C THR A 38 3.69 3.89 -4.02
N CYS A 39 3.30 4.69 -3.06
CA CYS A 39 3.36 6.15 -3.11
C CYS A 39 3.86 6.70 -1.77
N GLU A 40 4.29 7.95 -1.77
CA GLU A 40 4.85 8.59 -0.58
C GLU A 40 3.85 8.69 0.57
N ALA A 41 2.55 8.78 0.27
CA ALA A 41 1.51 8.78 1.29
C ALA A 41 1.54 7.53 2.17
N VAL A 42 1.89 6.38 1.59
CA VAL A 42 2.05 5.11 2.33
C VAL A 42 3.23 5.20 3.29
N ILE A 43 4.31 5.85 2.91
CA ILE A 43 5.45 6.08 3.81
C ILE A 43 5.01 6.94 5.00
N THR A 44 4.24 8.00 4.75
CA THR A 44 3.71 8.86 5.82
C THR A 44 2.87 8.06 6.82
N GLU A 45 1.95 7.23 6.33
CA GLU A 45 1.14 6.37 7.22
C GLU A 45 1.99 5.37 7.99
N THR A 46 2.95 4.75 7.33
CA THR A 46 3.85 3.78 7.95
C THR A 46 4.61 4.42 9.11
N LEU A 47 5.17 5.60 8.89
CA LEU A 47 5.89 6.34 9.92
C LEU A 47 4.98 6.75 11.08
N TYR A 48 3.76 7.15 10.77
CA TYR A 48 2.78 7.54 11.78
C TYR A 48 2.41 6.35 12.68
N VAL A 49 2.12 5.19 12.08
CA VAL A 49 1.72 3.99 12.83
C VAL A 49 2.86 3.48 13.72
N ILE A 50 4.09 3.45 13.21
CA ILE A 50 5.26 3.02 13.99
C ILE A 50 5.60 4.04 15.08
N GLY A 51 5.35 5.33 14.81
CA GLY A 51 5.51 6.39 15.80
C GLY A 51 6.96 6.66 16.17
N HIS A 52 7.21 6.86 17.46
CA HIS A 52 8.53 7.28 17.96
C HIS A 52 9.64 6.25 17.75
N ARG A 53 9.31 5.00 17.38
CA ARG A 53 10.30 3.96 17.07
C ARG A 53 10.74 4.01 15.60
N ALA A 54 10.20 4.92 14.79
CA ALA A 54 10.40 4.94 13.35
C ALA A 54 11.87 5.00 12.94
N ALA A 55 12.70 5.81 13.63
CA ALA A 55 14.11 5.94 13.30
C ALA A 55 14.86 4.61 13.47
N LYS A 56 14.50 3.81 14.47
CA LYS A 56 15.17 2.53 14.76
C LYS A 56 14.66 1.40 13.88
N LEU A 57 13.40 1.41 13.48
CA LEU A 57 12.77 0.32 12.71
C LEU A 57 12.77 0.60 11.22
N VAL A 58 12.43 1.83 10.81
CA VAL A 58 12.22 2.15 9.40
C VAL A 58 13.53 2.37 8.68
N ILE A 59 14.41 3.25 9.19
CA ILE A 59 15.62 3.64 8.47
C ILE A 59 16.49 2.43 8.13
N PRO A 60 16.91 1.60 9.11
CA PRO A 60 17.81 0.49 8.79
C PRO A 60 17.18 -0.64 8.00
N ARG A 61 15.86 -0.78 8.03
CA ARG A 61 15.13 -1.88 7.36
C ARG A 61 14.52 -1.49 6.03
N LEU A 62 14.03 -0.27 5.91
CA LEU A 62 13.43 0.23 4.67
C LEU A 62 14.48 0.67 3.65
N GLN A 63 15.54 1.34 4.10
CA GLN A 63 16.54 1.89 3.19
C GLN A 63 17.16 0.85 2.23
N PRO A 64 17.51 -0.37 2.68
CA PRO A 64 18.00 -1.40 1.76
C PRO A 64 16.96 -1.79 0.70
N LEU A 65 15.68 -1.83 1.05
CA LEU A 65 14.60 -2.17 0.12
C LEU A 65 14.48 -1.11 -0.98
N LEU A 66 14.68 0.15 -0.63
CA LEU A 66 14.65 1.24 -1.61
C LEU A 66 15.88 1.20 -2.50
N ARG A 67 17.07 1.00 -1.95
CA ARG A 67 18.32 0.93 -2.72
C ARG A 67 18.32 -0.22 -3.70
N ARG A 68 17.78 -1.37 -3.31
CA ARG A 68 17.70 -2.57 -4.15
C ARG A 68 16.49 -2.55 -5.08
N ARG A 69 15.71 -1.48 -5.04
CA ARG A 69 14.49 -1.31 -5.83
C ARG A 69 13.46 -2.43 -5.62
N VAL A 70 13.41 -2.96 -4.42
CA VAL A 70 12.34 -3.89 -4.03
C VAL A 70 11.02 -3.14 -3.91
N ILE A 71 11.08 -1.88 -3.45
CA ILE A 71 9.94 -0.96 -3.38
C ILE A 71 10.26 0.26 -4.24
N THR A 72 9.33 0.63 -5.13
CA THR A 72 9.48 1.78 -6.02
C THR A 72 8.26 2.68 -5.97
N PHE A 73 8.41 3.94 -6.41
CA PHE A 73 7.40 4.98 -6.29
C PHE A 73 7.06 5.59 -7.65
N PRO A 74 6.32 4.87 -8.51
CA PRO A 74 6.03 5.36 -9.87
C PRO A 74 4.89 6.38 -9.92
N PHE A 75 4.12 6.55 -8.82
CA PHE A 75 2.91 7.34 -8.82
C PHE A 75 3.20 8.82 -8.54
N ARG A 76 2.66 9.69 -9.39
CA ARG A 76 2.76 11.14 -9.22
C ARG A 76 1.36 11.71 -8.96
N PHE A 77 1.10 12.06 -7.70
CA PHE A 77 -0.20 12.59 -7.28
C PHE A 77 -0.65 13.79 -8.14
N GLU A 78 0.27 14.70 -8.45
CA GLU A 78 -0.04 15.90 -9.21
C GLU A 78 -0.73 15.58 -10.55
N GLU A 79 -0.32 14.49 -11.19
CA GLU A 79 -0.87 14.06 -12.48
C GLU A 79 -2.25 13.40 -12.34
N HIS A 80 -2.65 13.02 -11.12
CA HIS A 80 -3.88 12.25 -10.85
C HIS A 80 -4.73 12.88 -9.75
N SER A 81 -4.51 14.15 -9.44
CA SER A 81 -5.16 14.81 -8.31
C SER A 81 -6.69 14.81 -8.41
N ALA A 82 -7.24 15.03 -9.60
CA ALA A 82 -8.69 15.05 -9.77
C ALA A 82 -9.31 13.69 -9.46
N GLU A 83 -8.72 12.60 -9.96
CA GLU A 83 -9.21 11.25 -9.73
C GLU A 83 -9.08 10.84 -8.26
N VAL A 84 -7.95 11.17 -7.61
CA VAL A 84 -7.71 10.87 -6.20
C VAL A 84 -8.73 11.58 -5.32
N LEU A 85 -8.94 12.89 -5.53
CA LEU A 85 -9.89 13.66 -4.73
C LEU A 85 -11.33 13.21 -4.97
N SER A 86 -11.67 12.82 -6.20
CA SER A 86 -12.99 12.25 -6.53
C SER A 86 -13.25 10.94 -5.78
N LEU A 87 -12.24 10.08 -5.65
CA LEU A 87 -12.35 8.85 -4.86
C LEU A 87 -12.60 9.15 -3.39
N MET A 88 -11.85 10.09 -2.80
CA MET A 88 -12.05 10.49 -1.40
C MET A 88 -13.45 11.03 -1.16
N ASP A 89 -13.99 11.80 -2.10
CA ASP A 89 -15.35 12.31 -2.02
C ASP A 89 -16.37 11.17 -2.07
N ARG A 90 -16.21 10.25 -3.03
CA ARG A 90 -17.11 9.10 -3.17
C ARG A 90 -17.15 8.22 -1.94
N TYR A 91 -16.02 7.98 -1.30
CA TYR A 91 -15.91 7.10 -0.13
C TYR A 91 -15.73 7.86 1.18
N ALA A 92 -16.25 9.10 1.25
CA ALA A 92 -16.12 9.96 2.44
C ALA A 92 -16.69 9.31 3.70
N SER A 93 -17.73 8.48 3.56
CA SER A 93 -18.38 7.83 4.70
C SER A 93 -17.66 6.58 5.21
N VAL A 94 -16.70 6.03 4.46
CA VAL A 94 -15.95 4.82 4.91
C VAL A 94 -15.09 5.12 6.13
N PRO A 95 -14.32 6.17 6.38
CA PRO A 95 -13.77 7.19 5.48
C PRO A 95 -12.49 6.72 4.76
N MET A 96 -12.39 7.02 3.49
CA MET A 96 -11.19 6.71 2.70
C MET A 96 -10.06 7.69 3.03
N SER A 97 -8.88 7.19 3.36
CA SER A 97 -7.71 8.03 3.55
C SER A 97 -7.14 8.50 2.22
N PHE A 98 -6.29 9.54 2.26
CA PHE A 98 -5.58 10.00 1.06
C PHE A 98 -4.71 8.88 0.49
N ALA A 99 -4.00 8.13 1.34
CA ALA A 99 -3.18 7.02 0.87
C ALA A 99 -4.03 5.95 0.19
N ASP A 100 -5.17 5.58 0.78
CA ASP A 100 -6.09 4.60 0.17
C ASP A 100 -6.52 5.05 -1.22
N ALA A 101 -6.89 6.33 -1.37
CA ALA A 101 -7.32 6.88 -2.66
C ALA A 101 -6.20 6.81 -3.69
N CYS A 102 -4.95 7.13 -3.30
CA CYS A 102 -3.80 7.00 -4.18
C CYS A 102 -3.60 5.54 -4.63
N LEU A 103 -3.74 4.57 -3.73
CA LEU A 103 -3.57 3.15 -4.06
C LEU A 103 -4.68 2.65 -4.98
N VAL A 104 -5.92 3.06 -4.77
CA VAL A 104 -7.02 2.73 -5.69
C VAL A 104 -6.72 3.29 -7.08
N ARG A 105 -6.28 4.55 -7.16
CA ARG A 105 -5.92 5.15 -8.46
C ARG A 105 -4.76 4.39 -9.11
N MET A 106 -3.74 4.00 -8.35
CA MET A 106 -2.65 3.18 -8.87
C MET A 106 -3.16 1.86 -9.45
N SER A 107 -4.13 1.23 -8.79
CA SER A 107 -4.72 -0.02 -9.30
C SER A 107 -5.47 0.18 -10.62
N GLU A 108 -6.00 1.38 -10.85
CA GLU A 108 -6.64 1.72 -12.13
C GLU A 108 -5.62 1.91 -13.25
N LEU A 109 -4.46 2.46 -12.92
CA LEU A 109 -3.38 2.69 -13.88
C LEU A 109 -2.63 1.42 -14.25
N LEU A 110 -2.72 0.38 -13.42
CA LEU A 110 -2.02 -0.89 -13.58
C LEU A 110 -3.06 -2.01 -13.67
N PRO A 111 -3.52 -2.38 -14.88
CA PRO A 111 -4.63 -3.34 -15.02
C PRO A 111 -4.43 -4.68 -14.32
N ASP A 112 -3.17 -5.15 -14.23
CA ASP A 112 -2.83 -6.42 -13.57
C ASP A 112 -2.50 -6.25 -12.09
N ALA A 113 -2.83 -5.09 -11.50
CA ALA A 113 -2.47 -4.80 -10.12
C ALA A 113 -3.30 -5.61 -9.13
N THR A 114 -2.61 -6.11 -8.12
CA THR A 114 -3.18 -6.63 -6.88
C THR A 114 -2.75 -5.71 -5.75
N VAL A 115 -3.68 -5.26 -4.92
CA VAL A 115 -3.37 -4.42 -3.76
C VAL A 115 -2.96 -5.33 -2.60
N PHE A 116 -1.78 -5.10 -2.09
CA PHE A 116 -1.19 -5.84 -0.96
C PHE A 116 -1.50 -5.06 0.30
N THR A 117 -2.44 -5.55 1.11
CA THR A 117 -3.02 -4.80 2.23
C THR A 117 -3.41 -5.71 3.39
N THR A 118 -3.50 -5.14 4.58
CA THR A 118 -4.11 -5.75 5.76
C THR A 118 -5.42 -5.05 6.14
N ASP A 119 -5.92 -4.14 5.29
CA ASP A 119 -7.13 -3.35 5.55
C ASP A 119 -8.31 -3.88 4.74
N SER A 120 -9.35 -4.36 5.45
CA SER A 120 -10.54 -4.90 4.81
C SER A 120 -11.38 -3.84 4.07
N ASP A 121 -11.14 -2.55 4.29
CA ASP A 121 -11.84 -1.48 3.57
C ASP A 121 -11.60 -1.55 2.06
N PHE A 122 -10.47 -2.12 1.62
CA PHE A 122 -10.21 -2.33 0.20
C PHE A 122 -11.22 -3.30 -0.47
N ARG A 123 -11.99 -4.04 0.29
CA ARG A 123 -13.13 -4.82 -0.23
C ARG A 123 -14.32 -3.95 -0.58
N ILE A 124 -14.43 -2.77 0.04
CA ILE A 124 -15.51 -1.80 -0.21
C ILE A 124 -15.19 -0.95 -1.45
N TYR A 125 -13.94 -0.53 -1.58
CA TYR A 125 -13.50 0.32 -2.68
C TYR A 125 -13.63 -0.42 -4.02
N ARG A 126 -13.88 0.36 -5.08
CA ARG A 126 -13.94 -0.16 -6.45
C ARG A 126 -12.98 0.62 -7.33
N ARG A 127 -12.30 -0.06 -8.23
CA ARG A 127 -11.53 0.59 -9.28
C ARG A 127 -12.40 0.72 -10.54
N ASN A 128 -12.12 1.72 -11.35
CA ASN A 128 -12.90 1.99 -12.57
C ASN A 128 -14.39 2.02 -12.25
N LYS A 129 -14.75 2.60 -11.11
CA LYS A 129 -16.11 2.81 -10.57
C LYS A 129 -16.83 1.55 -10.10
N ARG A 130 -16.66 0.40 -10.73
CA ARG A 130 -17.50 -0.80 -10.48
C ARG A 130 -16.72 -2.08 -10.22
N GLN A 131 -15.45 -2.12 -10.55
CA GLN A 131 -14.67 -3.35 -10.47
C GLN A 131 -14.12 -3.55 -9.06
N ALA A 132 -14.28 -4.78 -8.53
CA ALA A 132 -13.59 -5.16 -7.31
C ALA A 132 -12.08 -5.10 -7.54
N ILE A 133 -11.36 -4.63 -6.53
CA ILE A 133 -9.89 -4.57 -6.57
C ILE A 133 -9.34 -5.93 -6.17
N PRO A 134 -8.48 -6.56 -6.98
CA PRO A 134 -7.80 -7.79 -6.54
C PRO A 134 -6.94 -7.51 -5.32
N LEU A 135 -7.05 -8.35 -4.29
CA LEU A 135 -6.34 -8.15 -3.02
C LEU A 135 -5.43 -9.34 -2.70
N LEU A 136 -4.26 -9.02 -2.15
CA LEU A 136 -3.42 -9.94 -1.39
C LEU A 136 -3.51 -9.50 0.07
N CYS A 137 -4.16 -10.31 0.90
CA CYS A 137 -4.47 -9.96 2.28
C CYS A 137 -4.46 -11.21 3.17
N PRO A 138 -4.30 -11.06 4.50
CA PRO A 138 -4.20 -12.20 5.42
C PRO A 138 -5.53 -12.75 5.88
N PHE A 139 -6.65 -12.29 5.34
CA PHE A 139 -8.01 -12.73 5.70
C PHE A 139 -8.75 -13.20 4.44
N PRO A 140 -9.75 -14.10 4.61
CA PRO A 140 -10.53 -14.61 3.47
C PRO A 140 -11.37 -13.56 2.77
#